data_e8da72a7fce0dc2b623e640518c5efd5
#
_entry.id   e8da72a7fce0dc2b623e640518c5efd5
#
_cell.length_a   1.000
_cell.length_b   1.000
_cell.length_c   1.000
_cell.angle_alpha   90.00
_cell.angle_beta   90.00
_cell.angle_gamma   90.00
#
_symmetry.space_group_name_H-M   'P 1'
#
loop_
_entity.id
_entity.type
_entity.pdbx_description
1 polymer ?
#
loop_
_entity_poly.entity_id
_entity_poly.type
_entity_poly.pdbx_seq_one_letter_code
_entity_poly.pdbx_strand_id
1 'polypeptide(L)'
;MIFVTGGTGLVGSHILLELSQKGEQFKALKRDSSSLSICENIFRYYNAEDLFEKINWVVGDINDIPSLESGMQNCDMVLHAAGVVSFAPSDAELLKKVNIEGTANVMNVALSSRVKKVGFVSSIAVLGRNSTEGIVDEECHFKATKLDSNYALSKYYAEQEVWRASQEGLNVVIVNPSVILGPGDWNKGSSQIFQKIHSGLKFYTPGSTGYVDVVDVANSLVALLFSDVKNERFIVNGANLKYRDCFDRIAVAFNIPKATIKVTPLLKEIAWRMESVRSYILGTKALLTRETANSAMTNSSFSTAKIKEVINFNFTDIDATIKKYATWFIADLK
;
A
#
# COMPACT_ATOMS: atom_id res chain seq x y z
N MET A 1 15.04 -4.82 19.06
CA MET A 1 14.32 -3.56 18.78
C MET A 1 14.07 -3.41 17.28
N ILE A 2 12.93 -2.85 16.87
CA ILE A 2 12.51 -2.71 15.47
C ILE A 2 12.55 -1.23 15.07
N PHE A 3 13.05 -0.90 13.89
CA PHE A 3 12.92 0.43 13.30
C PHE A 3 11.85 0.44 12.23
N VAL A 4 10.89 1.37 12.30
CA VAL A 4 9.74 1.43 11.39
C VAL A 4 9.76 2.74 10.60
N THR A 5 9.74 2.66 9.28
CA THR A 5 9.55 3.83 8.41
C THR A 5 8.14 3.84 7.83
N GLY A 6 7.63 5.03 7.54
CA GLY A 6 6.26 5.18 7.01
C GLY A 6 5.15 5.03 8.05
N GLY A 7 5.47 5.07 9.35
CA GLY A 7 4.52 4.93 10.46
C GLY A 7 3.38 5.95 10.49
N THR A 8 3.49 7.05 9.75
CA THR A 8 2.44 8.09 9.63
C THR A 8 1.44 7.83 8.49
N GLY A 9 1.65 6.78 7.69
CA GLY A 9 0.77 6.40 6.58
C GLY A 9 -0.19 5.26 6.94
N LEU A 10 -1.10 4.92 6.03
CA LEU A 10 -2.13 3.90 6.23
C LEU A 10 -1.56 2.56 6.73
N VAL A 11 -0.67 1.95 5.97
CA VAL A 11 -0.10 0.62 6.33
C VAL A 11 0.82 0.73 7.53
N GLY A 12 1.71 1.75 7.54
CA GLY A 12 2.66 1.92 8.63
C GLY A 12 2.00 2.13 9.99
N SER A 13 0.89 2.89 10.05
CA SER A 13 0.14 3.07 11.30
C SER A 13 -0.48 1.77 11.83
N HIS A 14 -0.95 0.89 10.93
CA HIS A 14 -1.44 -0.44 11.34
C HIS A 14 -0.30 -1.36 11.76
N ILE A 15 0.89 -1.24 11.15
CA ILE A 15 2.10 -1.92 11.64
C ILE A 15 2.46 -1.47 13.05
N LEU A 16 2.44 -0.13 13.32
CA LEU A 16 2.70 0.38 14.66
C LEU A 16 1.67 -0.12 15.67
N LEU A 17 0.39 -0.14 15.30
CA LEU A 17 -0.67 -0.69 16.14
C LEU A 17 -0.43 -2.16 16.48
N GLU A 18 -0.15 -3.00 15.48
CA GLU A 18 0.12 -4.43 15.68
C GLU A 18 1.34 -4.66 16.59
N LEU A 19 2.44 -3.93 16.37
CA LEU A 19 3.63 -4.02 17.22
C LEU A 19 3.32 -3.58 18.66
N SER A 20 2.56 -2.49 18.84
CA SER A 20 2.17 -1.98 20.14
C SER A 20 1.30 -2.98 20.89
N GLN A 21 0.32 -3.60 20.22
CA GLN A 21 -0.56 -4.62 20.82
C GLN A 21 0.19 -5.90 21.19
N LYS A 22 1.27 -6.24 20.47
CA LYS A 22 2.17 -7.35 20.81
C LYS A 22 3.17 -7.01 21.91
N GLY A 23 3.24 -5.75 22.37
CA GLY A 23 4.24 -5.31 23.36
C GLY A 23 5.67 -5.25 22.81
N GLU A 24 5.84 -5.19 21.51
CA GLU A 24 7.15 -5.12 20.87
C GLU A 24 7.80 -3.75 21.07
N GLN A 25 9.13 -3.74 21.19
CA GLN A 25 9.90 -2.49 21.27
C GLN A 25 10.29 -2.00 19.89
N PHE A 26 9.90 -0.77 19.56
CA PHE A 26 10.21 -0.17 18.26
C PHE A 26 10.45 1.33 18.35
N LYS A 27 11.10 1.86 17.30
CA LYS A 27 11.22 3.30 17.01
C LYS A 27 10.52 3.55 15.68
N ALA A 28 9.73 4.62 15.58
CA ALA A 28 9.02 4.99 14.37
C ALA A 28 9.58 6.29 13.78
N LEU A 29 10.05 6.25 12.52
CA LEU A 29 10.54 7.42 11.80
C LEU A 29 9.39 8.29 11.36
N LYS A 30 9.48 9.59 11.65
CA LYS A 30 8.59 10.63 11.10
C LYS A 30 9.41 11.82 10.63
N ARG A 31 8.97 12.51 9.59
CA ARG A 31 9.53 13.82 9.24
C ARG A 31 9.01 14.86 10.23
N ASP A 32 9.75 15.92 10.45
CA ASP A 32 9.32 17.01 11.32
C ASP A 32 7.97 17.61 10.86
N SER A 33 7.77 17.74 9.54
CA SER A 33 6.54 18.22 8.93
C SER A 33 5.40 17.19 8.85
N SER A 34 5.58 15.96 9.32
CA SER A 34 4.55 14.91 9.21
C SER A 34 3.41 15.14 10.20
N SER A 35 2.17 15.11 9.70
CA SER A 35 1.00 14.97 10.58
C SER A 35 0.92 13.54 11.11
N LEU A 36 0.60 13.41 12.39
CA LEU A 36 0.33 12.12 13.03
C LEU A 36 -1.15 11.75 13.02
N SER A 37 -2.02 12.61 12.47
CA SER A 37 -3.48 12.47 12.55
C SER A 37 -4.02 11.14 12.03
N ILE A 38 -3.43 10.59 10.95
CA ILE A 38 -3.84 9.27 10.42
C ILE A 38 -3.52 8.19 11.46
N CYS A 39 -2.31 8.20 12.01
CA CYS A 39 -1.88 7.22 13.01
C CYS A 39 -2.73 7.32 14.29
N GLU A 40 -2.94 8.53 14.80
CA GLU A 40 -3.76 8.80 15.97
C GLU A 40 -5.21 8.32 15.78
N ASN A 41 -5.83 8.65 14.64
CA ASN A 41 -7.17 8.17 14.30
C ASN A 41 -7.26 6.64 14.22
N ILE A 42 -6.25 5.98 13.65
CA ILE A 42 -6.20 4.52 13.59
C ILE A 42 -6.16 3.94 15.01
N PHE A 43 -5.28 4.42 15.88
CA PHE A 43 -5.25 3.95 17.27
C PHE A 43 -6.57 4.20 18.00
N ARG A 44 -7.22 5.34 17.79
CA ARG A 44 -8.56 5.64 18.33
C ARG A 44 -9.63 4.66 17.84
N TYR A 45 -9.65 4.31 16.53
CA TYR A 45 -10.62 3.33 15.99
C TYR A 45 -10.52 1.95 16.65
N TYR A 46 -9.34 1.61 17.14
CA TYR A 46 -9.09 0.34 17.84
C TYR A 46 -9.08 0.45 19.36
N ASN A 47 -9.49 1.62 19.94
CA ASN A 47 -9.47 1.92 21.37
C ASN A 47 -8.10 1.66 22.00
N ALA A 48 -7.04 2.16 21.37
CA ALA A 48 -5.64 1.94 21.71
C ALA A 48 -4.85 3.25 21.86
N GLU A 49 -5.52 4.35 22.27
CA GLU A 49 -4.94 5.68 22.40
C GLU A 49 -3.77 5.69 23.38
N ASP A 50 -3.87 4.91 24.45
CA ASP A 50 -2.81 4.74 25.45
C ASP A 50 -1.54 4.10 24.88
N LEU A 51 -1.67 3.30 23.82
CA LEU A 51 -0.54 2.72 23.10
C LEU A 51 0.06 3.73 22.11
N PHE A 52 -0.75 4.61 21.52
CA PHE A 52 -0.26 5.67 20.65
C PHE A 52 0.69 6.63 21.38
N GLU A 53 0.36 7.01 22.61
CA GLU A 53 1.18 7.89 23.44
C GLU A 53 2.56 7.30 23.78
N LYS A 54 2.69 5.98 23.76
CA LYS A 54 3.94 5.26 24.04
C LYS A 54 4.86 5.08 22.83
N ILE A 55 4.44 5.52 21.63
CA ILE A 55 5.25 5.36 20.42
C ILE A 55 6.52 6.21 20.53
N ASN A 56 7.66 5.55 20.38
CA ASN A 56 8.96 6.23 20.33
C ASN A 56 9.20 6.81 18.92
N TRP A 57 8.81 8.07 18.73
CA TRP A 57 9.00 8.78 17.47
C TRP A 57 10.43 9.33 17.35
N VAL A 58 11.06 9.04 16.19
CA VAL A 58 12.36 9.60 15.79
C VAL A 58 12.14 10.55 14.62
N VAL A 59 12.64 11.77 14.73
CA VAL A 59 12.58 12.76 13.64
C VAL A 59 13.69 12.49 12.62
N GLY A 60 13.33 12.39 11.33
CA GLY A 60 14.27 12.15 10.23
C GLY A 60 13.54 11.92 8.91
N ASP A 61 14.29 11.68 7.85
CA ASP A 61 13.80 11.39 6.50
C ASP A 61 14.54 10.20 5.90
N ILE A 62 13.86 9.35 5.13
CA ILE A 62 14.50 8.23 4.43
C ILE A 62 15.52 8.68 3.37
N ASN A 63 15.51 9.96 2.99
CA ASN A 63 16.52 10.57 2.12
C ASN A 63 17.67 11.24 2.89
N ASP A 64 17.64 11.19 4.22
CA ASP A 64 18.70 11.70 5.10
C ASP A 64 19.40 10.55 5.81
N ILE A 65 20.56 10.13 5.27
CA ILE A 65 21.32 9.00 5.75
C ILE A 65 21.70 9.14 7.24
N PRO A 66 22.22 10.29 7.73
CA PRO A 66 22.52 10.47 9.15
C PRO A 66 21.32 10.22 10.08
N SER A 67 20.10 10.64 9.67
CA SER A 67 18.91 10.37 10.48
C SER A 67 18.51 8.89 10.48
N LEU A 68 18.71 8.18 9.37
CA LEU A 68 18.52 6.74 9.32
C LEU A 68 19.54 5.98 10.19
N GLU A 69 20.82 6.33 10.13
CA GLU A 69 21.87 5.72 10.97
C GLU A 69 21.56 5.90 12.46
N SER A 70 21.21 7.13 12.88
CA SER A 70 20.79 7.41 14.25
C SER A 70 19.51 6.64 14.65
N GLY A 71 18.52 6.59 13.76
CA GLY A 71 17.27 5.87 13.99
C GLY A 71 17.44 4.36 14.14
N MET A 72 18.28 3.75 13.30
CA MET A 72 18.54 2.31 13.30
C MET A 72 19.54 1.87 14.40
N GLN A 73 20.14 2.80 15.12
CA GLN A 73 21.06 2.46 16.21
C GLN A 73 20.38 1.54 17.24
N ASN A 74 21.01 0.40 17.54
CA ASN A 74 20.49 -0.66 18.41
C ASN A 74 19.20 -1.32 17.92
N CYS A 75 18.89 -1.26 16.62
CA CYS A 75 17.77 -1.98 16.03
C CYS A 75 18.28 -3.25 15.33
N ASP A 76 17.60 -4.38 15.58
CA ASP A 76 17.91 -5.68 14.97
C ASP A 76 17.10 -5.92 13.69
N MET A 77 15.95 -5.24 13.54
CA MET A 77 15.01 -5.43 12.44
C MET A 77 14.47 -4.09 11.95
N VAL A 78 14.07 -4.06 10.68
CA VAL A 78 13.47 -2.90 10.05
C VAL A 78 12.14 -3.29 9.39
N LEU A 79 11.10 -2.46 9.54
CA LEU A 79 9.87 -2.51 8.75
C LEU A 79 9.80 -1.26 7.88
N HIS A 80 9.96 -1.46 6.58
CA HIS A 80 9.98 -0.36 5.61
C HIS A 80 8.64 -0.27 4.87
N ALA A 81 7.77 0.62 5.37
CA ALA A 81 6.46 0.93 4.78
C ALA A 81 6.41 2.36 4.20
N ALA A 82 7.51 3.12 4.27
CA ALA A 82 7.57 4.44 3.66
C ALA A 82 7.49 4.33 2.13
N GLY A 83 6.63 5.16 1.54
CA GLY A 83 6.46 5.24 0.10
C GLY A 83 5.33 6.20 -0.28
N VAL A 84 5.37 6.67 -1.51
CA VAL A 84 4.35 7.55 -2.09
C VAL A 84 3.56 6.76 -3.13
N VAL A 85 2.23 6.90 -3.08
CA VAL A 85 1.31 6.40 -4.11
C VAL A 85 0.79 7.59 -4.91
N SER A 86 1.18 7.68 -6.16
CA SER A 86 0.66 8.69 -7.09
C SER A 86 0.66 8.15 -8.51
N PHE A 87 -0.40 8.46 -9.24
CA PHE A 87 -0.52 8.18 -10.66
C PHE A 87 -0.41 9.45 -11.52
N ALA A 88 -0.21 10.61 -10.89
CA ALA A 88 -0.01 11.86 -11.61
C ALA A 88 1.38 11.89 -12.29
N PRO A 89 1.46 12.18 -13.58
CA PRO A 89 2.75 12.27 -14.29
C PRO A 89 3.72 13.29 -13.68
N SER A 90 3.20 14.36 -13.08
CA SER A 90 3.99 15.41 -12.41
C SER A 90 4.75 14.90 -11.18
N ASP A 91 4.37 13.75 -10.62
CA ASP A 91 4.97 13.20 -9.41
C ASP A 91 6.09 12.18 -9.69
N ALA A 92 6.53 12.04 -10.96
CA ALA A 92 7.57 11.07 -11.35
C ALA A 92 8.87 11.23 -10.54
N GLU A 93 9.37 12.44 -10.39
CA GLU A 93 10.58 12.72 -9.60
C GLU A 93 10.37 12.48 -8.09
N LEU A 94 9.19 12.80 -7.56
CA LEU A 94 8.84 12.50 -6.17
C LEU A 94 8.82 10.98 -5.92
N LEU A 95 8.21 10.23 -6.85
CA LEU A 95 8.17 8.76 -6.79
C LEU A 95 9.57 8.16 -6.84
N LYS A 96 10.43 8.67 -7.74
CA LYS A 96 11.83 8.23 -7.82
C LYS A 96 12.56 8.51 -6.51
N LYS A 97 12.52 9.76 -6.04
CA LYS A 97 13.22 10.18 -4.83
C LYS A 97 12.78 9.42 -3.58
N VAL A 98 11.47 9.24 -3.38
CA VAL A 98 10.96 8.61 -2.16
C VAL A 98 10.97 7.08 -2.26
N ASN A 99 10.43 6.53 -3.36
CA ASN A 99 10.26 5.08 -3.44
C ASN A 99 11.57 4.37 -3.78
N ILE A 100 12.38 4.90 -4.72
CA ILE A 100 13.59 4.22 -5.18
C ILE A 100 14.78 4.62 -4.29
N GLU A 101 15.14 5.91 -4.30
CA GLU A 101 16.34 6.40 -3.62
C GLU A 101 16.19 6.27 -2.09
N GLY A 102 14.98 6.59 -1.55
CA GLY A 102 14.69 6.40 -0.13
C GLY A 102 14.76 4.94 0.30
N THR A 103 14.27 3.99 -0.52
CA THR A 103 14.42 2.55 -0.24
C THR A 103 15.87 2.12 -0.31
N ALA A 104 16.64 2.57 -1.32
CA ALA A 104 18.07 2.29 -1.43
C ALA A 104 18.83 2.76 -0.17
N ASN A 105 18.55 3.97 0.33
CA ASN A 105 19.15 4.50 1.55
C ASN A 105 18.82 3.62 2.78
N VAL A 106 17.53 3.26 2.95
CA VAL A 106 17.12 2.36 4.06
C VAL A 106 17.86 1.04 3.99
N MET A 107 17.97 0.42 2.80
CA MET A 107 18.69 -0.85 2.63
C MET A 107 20.19 -0.71 2.92
N ASN A 108 20.85 0.35 2.42
CA ASN A 108 22.26 0.60 2.66
C ASN A 108 22.56 0.80 4.15
N VAL A 109 21.73 1.60 4.84
CA VAL A 109 21.91 1.81 6.29
C VAL A 109 21.59 0.54 7.07
N ALA A 110 20.59 -0.26 6.68
CA ALA A 110 20.31 -1.54 7.31
C ALA A 110 21.51 -2.52 7.20
N LEU A 111 22.17 -2.56 6.04
CA LEU A 111 23.40 -3.36 5.83
C LEU A 111 24.54 -2.87 6.72
N SER A 112 24.85 -1.57 6.69
CA SER A 112 25.96 -0.98 7.48
C SER A 112 25.73 -1.09 8.99
N SER A 113 24.48 -0.99 9.45
CA SER A 113 24.07 -1.14 10.85
C SER A 113 23.94 -2.61 11.29
N ARG A 114 24.19 -3.57 10.41
CA ARG A 114 24.10 -5.02 10.67
C ARG A 114 22.69 -5.44 11.14
N VAL A 115 21.67 -4.83 10.58
CA VAL A 115 20.27 -5.27 10.79
C VAL A 115 20.12 -6.73 10.37
N LYS A 116 19.45 -7.53 11.18
CA LYS A 116 19.31 -8.98 10.95
C LYS A 116 18.28 -9.30 9.87
N LYS A 117 17.18 -8.52 9.81
CA LYS A 117 16.09 -8.76 8.87
C LYS A 117 15.29 -7.48 8.57
N VAL A 118 14.86 -7.36 7.32
CA VAL A 118 14.00 -6.26 6.85
C VAL A 118 12.70 -6.81 6.30
N GLY A 119 11.58 -6.25 6.73
CA GLY A 119 10.26 -6.42 6.10
C GLY A 119 9.94 -5.21 5.23
N PHE A 120 9.57 -5.44 3.97
CA PHE A 120 9.28 -4.38 2.99
C PHE A 120 7.85 -4.46 2.46
N VAL A 121 7.16 -3.31 2.41
CA VAL A 121 5.86 -3.17 1.76
C VAL A 121 6.05 -2.77 0.31
N SER A 122 5.89 -3.73 -0.61
CA SER A 122 5.89 -3.51 -2.05
C SER A 122 4.45 -3.30 -2.58
N SER A 123 4.09 -3.89 -3.71
CA SER A 123 2.76 -3.82 -4.32
C SER A 123 2.59 -4.92 -5.36
N ILE A 124 1.36 -5.39 -5.61
CA ILE A 124 1.04 -6.21 -6.79
C ILE A 124 1.37 -5.51 -8.12
N ALA A 125 1.56 -4.19 -8.12
CA ALA A 125 1.92 -3.44 -9.33
C ALA A 125 3.29 -3.82 -9.91
N VAL A 126 4.15 -4.49 -9.13
CA VAL A 126 5.48 -4.96 -9.55
C VAL A 126 5.47 -6.39 -10.08
N LEU A 127 4.31 -7.04 -10.12
CA LEU A 127 4.17 -8.40 -10.64
C LEU A 127 3.82 -8.38 -12.12
N GLY A 128 4.38 -9.32 -12.86
CA GLY A 128 4.05 -9.52 -14.27
C GLY A 128 2.61 -10.03 -14.44
N ARG A 129 2.01 -9.76 -15.61
CA ARG A 129 0.65 -10.21 -15.94
C ARG A 129 0.65 -11.42 -16.90
N ASN A 130 1.79 -12.06 -17.08
CA ASN A 130 1.99 -13.11 -18.09
C ASN A 130 1.74 -14.52 -17.53
N SER A 131 0.69 -14.73 -16.74
CA SER A 131 0.31 -16.09 -16.39
C SER A 131 -0.49 -16.72 -17.53
N THR A 132 -0.17 -17.94 -17.91
CA THR A 132 -0.93 -18.73 -18.89
C THR A 132 -2.35 -19.04 -18.40
N GLU A 133 -2.58 -18.98 -17.10
CA GLU A 133 -3.86 -19.28 -16.44
C GLU A 133 -4.65 -18.04 -16.01
N GLY A 134 -4.16 -16.83 -16.27
CA GLY A 134 -4.82 -15.59 -15.86
C GLY A 134 -4.72 -15.25 -14.36
N ILE A 135 -4.06 -16.10 -13.57
CA ILE A 135 -3.81 -15.88 -12.13
C ILE A 135 -2.35 -15.47 -11.97
N VAL A 136 -2.13 -14.33 -11.33
CA VAL A 136 -0.79 -13.81 -11.01
C VAL A 136 -0.34 -14.38 -9.67
N ASP A 137 0.86 -14.92 -9.65
CA ASP A 137 1.57 -15.41 -8.47
C ASP A 137 2.94 -14.71 -8.31
N GLU A 138 3.70 -15.13 -7.31
CA GLU A 138 5.00 -14.56 -6.99
C GLU A 138 6.08 -14.84 -8.06
N GLU A 139 5.89 -15.83 -8.92
CA GLU A 139 6.81 -16.17 -10.01
C GLU A 139 6.59 -15.33 -11.28
N CYS A 140 5.51 -14.55 -11.32
CA CYS A 140 5.22 -13.66 -12.43
C CYS A 140 6.19 -12.48 -12.48
N HIS A 141 7.15 -12.53 -13.40
CA HIS A 141 8.16 -11.48 -13.54
C HIS A 141 7.61 -10.22 -14.23
N PHE A 142 7.89 -9.06 -13.64
CA PHE A 142 7.57 -7.78 -14.23
C PHE A 142 8.39 -7.52 -15.49
N LYS A 143 7.72 -7.12 -16.56
CA LYS A 143 8.37 -6.64 -17.78
C LYS A 143 7.93 -5.20 -18.02
N ALA A 144 8.85 -4.27 -17.76
CA ALA A 144 8.59 -2.85 -17.95
C ALA A 144 8.18 -2.54 -19.41
N THR A 145 7.09 -1.82 -19.55
CA THR A 145 6.57 -1.34 -20.84
C THR A 145 6.33 0.17 -20.78
N LYS A 146 6.17 0.79 -21.94
CA LYS A 146 5.79 2.23 -22.02
C LYS A 146 4.37 2.53 -21.51
N LEU A 147 3.61 1.50 -21.15
CA LEU A 147 2.24 1.60 -20.62
C LEU A 147 2.17 1.48 -19.10
N ASP A 148 3.30 1.19 -18.45
CA ASP A 148 3.34 1.09 -16.99
C ASP A 148 3.36 2.47 -16.35
N SER A 149 2.65 2.59 -15.23
CA SER A 149 2.61 3.85 -14.48
C SER A 149 3.96 4.13 -13.81
N ASN A 150 4.28 5.42 -13.62
CA ASN A 150 5.45 5.82 -12.85
C ASN A 150 5.44 5.21 -11.44
N TYR A 151 4.25 5.01 -10.87
CA TYR A 151 4.12 4.30 -9.59
C TYR A 151 4.57 2.84 -9.68
N ALA A 152 4.10 2.07 -10.67
CA ALA A 152 4.50 0.67 -10.85
C ALA A 152 6.01 0.56 -11.04
N LEU A 153 6.59 1.40 -11.92
CA LEU A 153 8.03 1.46 -12.15
C LEU A 153 8.80 1.81 -10.87
N SER A 154 8.33 2.81 -10.11
CA SER A 154 9.00 3.22 -8.86
C SER A 154 8.99 2.10 -7.81
N LYS A 155 7.88 1.36 -7.68
CA LYS A 155 7.80 0.23 -6.76
C LYS A 155 8.63 -0.95 -7.24
N TYR A 156 8.67 -1.20 -8.55
CA TYR A 156 9.53 -2.22 -9.12
C TYR A 156 11.02 -1.95 -8.82
N TYR A 157 11.51 -0.75 -9.12
CA TYR A 157 12.90 -0.41 -8.84
C TYR A 157 13.21 -0.36 -7.34
N ALA A 158 12.26 0.06 -6.50
CA ALA A 158 12.41 -0.03 -5.04
C ALA A 158 12.56 -1.49 -4.58
N GLU A 159 11.74 -2.41 -5.12
CA GLU A 159 11.86 -3.84 -4.80
C GLU A 159 13.20 -4.42 -5.29
N GLN A 160 13.74 -3.94 -6.44
CA GLN A 160 15.07 -4.34 -6.89
C GLN A 160 16.17 -3.92 -5.91
N GLU A 161 16.06 -2.75 -5.26
CA GLU A 161 17.00 -2.33 -4.20
C GLU A 161 16.93 -3.25 -2.98
N VAL A 162 15.74 -3.74 -2.62
CA VAL A 162 15.58 -4.72 -1.54
C VAL A 162 16.21 -6.07 -1.93
N TRP A 163 16.02 -6.51 -3.17
CA TRP A 163 16.65 -7.74 -3.68
C TRP A 163 18.18 -7.61 -3.79
N ARG A 164 18.70 -6.42 -4.19
CA ARG A 164 20.13 -6.14 -4.18
C ARG A 164 20.71 -6.31 -2.77
N ALA A 165 20.07 -5.67 -1.77
CA ALA A 165 20.52 -5.78 -0.38
C ALA A 165 20.47 -7.23 0.14
N SER A 166 19.49 -8.02 -0.33
CA SER A 166 19.42 -9.45 -0.03
C SER A 166 20.64 -10.22 -0.58
N GLN A 167 21.08 -9.92 -1.81
CA GLN A 167 22.27 -10.53 -2.38
C GLN A 167 23.56 -10.09 -1.67
N GLU A 168 23.54 -8.94 -1.00
CA GLU A 168 24.63 -8.42 -0.16
C GLU A 168 24.60 -8.97 1.29
N GLY A 169 23.67 -9.89 1.59
CA GLY A 169 23.61 -10.64 2.85
C GLY A 169 22.53 -10.18 3.85
N LEU A 170 21.68 -9.22 3.50
CA LEU A 170 20.56 -8.80 4.34
C LEU A 170 19.37 -9.77 4.18
N ASN A 171 18.87 -10.36 5.26
CA ASN A 171 17.65 -11.15 5.16
C ASN A 171 16.45 -10.23 4.91
N VAL A 172 15.65 -10.52 3.90
CA VAL A 172 14.48 -9.72 3.54
C VAL A 172 13.21 -10.55 3.43
N VAL A 173 12.08 -9.95 3.76
CA VAL A 173 10.74 -10.47 3.43
C VAL A 173 9.93 -9.33 2.81
N ILE A 174 9.26 -9.61 1.72
CA ILE A 174 8.54 -8.63 0.93
C ILE A 174 7.06 -9.02 0.87
N VAL A 175 6.18 -8.07 1.14
CA VAL A 175 4.76 -8.25 0.86
C VAL A 175 4.36 -7.41 -0.35
N ASN A 176 3.57 -8.01 -1.25
CA ASN A 176 2.99 -7.37 -2.42
C ASN A 176 1.46 -7.25 -2.23
N PRO A 177 0.98 -6.21 -1.51
CA PRO A 177 -0.43 -6.06 -1.28
C PRO A 177 -1.19 -5.73 -2.56
N SER A 178 -2.41 -6.26 -2.67
CA SER A 178 -3.41 -5.80 -3.63
C SER A 178 -4.00 -4.44 -3.24
N VAL A 179 -5.14 -4.03 -3.79
CA VAL A 179 -5.76 -2.74 -3.40
C VAL A 179 -6.14 -2.80 -1.92
N ILE A 180 -5.45 -1.99 -1.12
CA ILE A 180 -5.62 -1.99 0.34
C ILE A 180 -6.87 -1.19 0.70
N LEU A 181 -7.81 -1.82 1.39
CA LEU A 181 -8.94 -1.14 2.01
C LEU A 181 -8.59 -0.82 3.47
N GLY A 182 -8.81 0.42 3.89
CA GLY A 182 -8.51 0.85 5.25
C GLY A 182 -8.82 2.31 5.53
N PRO A 183 -8.87 2.70 6.82
CA PRO A 183 -9.20 4.04 7.29
C PRO A 183 -7.93 4.92 7.28
N GLY A 184 -7.56 5.44 6.12
CA GLY A 184 -6.47 6.42 6.00
C GLY A 184 -6.99 7.85 5.88
N ASP A 185 -6.32 8.65 5.07
CA ASP A 185 -6.89 9.91 4.58
C ASP A 185 -7.96 9.58 3.53
N TRP A 186 -9.23 9.81 3.87
CA TRP A 186 -10.36 9.49 2.99
C TRP A 186 -10.32 10.24 1.64
N ASN A 187 -9.46 11.25 1.50
CA ASN A 187 -9.27 12.01 0.27
C ASN A 187 -8.06 11.56 -0.55
N LYS A 188 -7.28 10.58 -0.06
CA LYS A 188 -6.02 10.15 -0.70
C LYS A 188 -5.89 8.63 -0.79
N GLY A 189 -5.06 8.19 -1.73
CA GLY A 189 -4.71 6.78 -1.89
C GLY A 189 -5.94 5.88 -2.13
N SER A 190 -5.89 4.66 -1.63
CA SER A 190 -7.00 3.71 -1.76
C SER A 190 -8.18 4.00 -0.83
N SER A 191 -7.97 4.70 0.28
CA SER A 191 -9.06 5.11 1.19
C SER A 191 -10.08 6.03 0.51
N GLN A 192 -9.68 6.81 -0.52
CA GLN A 192 -10.59 7.65 -1.29
C GLN A 192 -11.68 6.88 -2.07
N ILE A 193 -11.58 5.56 -2.19
CA ILE A 193 -12.62 4.73 -2.82
C ILE A 193 -13.93 4.89 -2.08
N PHE A 194 -13.90 4.87 -0.75
CA PHE A 194 -15.10 5.10 0.09
C PHE A 194 -15.69 6.48 -0.13
N GLN A 195 -14.86 7.53 -0.13
CA GLN A 195 -15.30 8.90 -0.38
C GLN A 195 -15.94 9.07 -1.77
N LYS A 196 -15.32 8.52 -2.82
CA LYS A 196 -15.84 8.62 -4.19
C LYS A 196 -17.20 7.92 -4.35
N ILE A 197 -17.35 6.75 -3.74
CA ILE A 197 -18.61 6.00 -3.81
C ILE A 197 -19.67 6.72 -3.01
N HIS A 198 -19.37 7.17 -1.78
CA HIS A 198 -20.30 7.94 -0.95
C HIS A 198 -20.77 9.23 -1.64
N SER A 199 -19.91 9.88 -2.41
CA SER A 199 -20.25 11.06 -3.22
C SER A 199 -21.11 10.76 -4.46
N GLY A 200 -21.59 9.54 -4.64
CA GLY A 200 -22.51 9.16 -5.72
C GLY A 200 -21.82 8.81 -7.03
N LEU A 201 -20.81 7.93 -6.99
CA LEU A 201 -20.15 7.41 -8.18
C LEU A 201 -21.16 6.73 -9.12
N LYS A 202 -21.33 7.26 -10.36
CA LYS A 202 -22.28 6.77 -11.35
C LYS A 202 -21.71 5.73 -12.31
N PHE A 203 -20.39 5.71 -12.46
CA PHE A 203 -19.67 4.91 -13.47
C PHE A 203 -18.95 3.73 -12.83
N TYR A 204 -18.96 2.58 -13.53
CA TYR A 204 -18.16 1.42 -13.17
C TYR A 204 -17.40 0.87 -14.36
N THR A 205 -16.22 0.29 -14.10
CA THR A 205 -15.37 -0.38 -15.10
C THR A 205 -15.55 -1.88 -15.06
N PRO A 206 -15.41 -2.60 -16.21
CA PRO A 206 -15.64 -4.03 -16.27
C PRO A 206 -14.48 -4.90 -15.75
N GLY A 207 -13.31 -4.32 -15.48
CA GLY A 207 -12.14 -5.06 -15.04
C GLY A 207 -12.25 -5.61 -13.62
N SER A 208 -11.22 -6.36 -13.21
CA SER A 208 -11.10 -6.95 -11.88
C SER A 208 -9.70 -6.75 -11.30
N THR A 209 -9.59 -6.78 -9.98
CA THR A 209 -8.34 -6.73 -9.24
C THR A 209 -8.47 -7.43 -7.89
N GLY A 210 -7.37 -7.51 -7.15
CA GLY A 210 -7.37 -7.95 -5.76
C GLY A 210 -7.68 -6.83 -4.79
N TYR A 211 -8.30 -7.17 -3.65
CA TYR A 211 -8.56 -6.29 -2.52
C TYR A 211 -8.14 -6.96 -1.22
N VAL A 212 -7.63 -6.19 -0.27
CA VAL A 212 -7.16 -6.71 1.02
C VAL A 212 -7.44 -5.73 2.14
N ASP A 213 -7.74 -6.24 3.34
CA ASP A 213 -7.81 -5.43 4.56
C ASP A 213 -6.40 -4.94 4.94
N VAL A 214 -6.27 -3.68 5.32
CA VAL A 214 -4.99 -3.11 5.76
C VAL A 214 -4.41 -3.82 6.98
N VAL A 215 -5.26 -4.33 7.85
CA VAL A 215 -4.83 -5.13 9.03
C VAL A 215 -4.13 -6.40 8.58
N ASP A 216 -4.65 -7.08 7.55
CA ASP A 216 -4.03 -8.29 7.02
C ASP A 216 -2.64 -7.99 6.41
N VAL A 217 -2.48 -6.82 5.79
CA VAL A 217 -1.16 -6.39 5.29
C VAL A 217 -0.17 -6.17 6.42
N ALA A 218 -0.58 -5.48 7.49
CA ALA A 218 0.27 -5.24 8.65
C ALA A 218 0.63 -6.55 9.37
N ASN A 219 -0.38 -7.38 9.65
CA ASN A 219 -0.21 -8.63 10.39
C ASN A 219 0.65 -9.63 9.62
N SER A 220 0.43 -9.76 8.29
CA SER A 220 1.24 -10.65 7.47
C SER A 220 2.72 -10.23 7.43
N LEU A 221 3.00 -8.93 7.27
CA LEU A 221 4.37 -8.44 7.26
C LEU A 221 5.06 -8.60 8.61
N VAL A 222 4.36 -8.32 9.71
CA VAL A 222 4.88 -8.51 11.08
C VAL A 222 5.13 -10.00 11.34
N ALA A 223 4.20 -10.89 10.98
CA ALA A 223 4.37 -12.32 11.12
C ALA A 223 5.57 -12.85 10.31
N LEU A 224 5.74 -12.40 9.06
CA LEU A 224 6.88 -12.74 8.22
C LEU A 224 8.20 -12.20 8.79
N LEU A 225 8.20 -11.01 9.39
CA LEU A 225 9.40 -10.43 10.02
C LEU A 225 9.92 -11.35 11.15
N PHE A 226 9.02 -11.88 11.97
CA PHE A 226 9.37 -12.73 13.11
C PHE A 226 9.53 -14.21 12.76
N SER A 227 9.19 -14.63 11.55
CA SER A 227 9.37 -16.02 11.08
C SER A 227 10.81 -16.32 10.66
N ASP A 228 11.12 -17.59 10.41
CA ASP A 228 12.40 -18.03 9.83
C ASP A 228 12.51 -17.82 8.33
N VAL A 229 11.45 -17.35 7.68
CA VAL A 229 11.40 -17.07 6.22
C VAL A 229 12.38 -15.96 5.87
N LYS A 230 13.14 -16.16 4.79
CA LYS A 230 14.16 -15.21 4.32
C LYS A 230 14.16 -15.14 2.80
N ASN A 231 14.40 -13.94 2.30
CA ASN A 231 14.65 -13.70 0.88
C ASN A 231 13.50 -14.17 -0.02
N GLU A 232 12.28 -13.85 0.42
CA GLU A 232 11.07 -14.22 -0.28
C GLU A 232 10.06 -13.07 -0.35
N ARG A 233 9.20 -13.11 -1.40
CA ARG A 233 8.06 -12.22 -1.53
C ARG A 233 6.75 -12.97 -1.47
N PHE A 234 5.70 -12.27 -1.04
CA PHE A 234 4.38 -12.83 -0.81
C PHE A 234 3.29 -11.90 -1.30
N ILE A 235 2.37 -12.41 -2.11
CA ILE A 235 1.15 -11.69 -2.47
C ILE A 235 0.21 -11.68 -1.27
N VAL A 236 -0.22 -10.48 -0.88
CA VAL A 236 -1.19 -10.27 0.19
C VAL A 236 -2.50 -9.78 -0.41
N ASN A 237 -3.46 -10.71 -0.56
CA ASN A 237 -4.73 -10.47 -1.25
C ASN A 237 -5.88 -11.19 -0.55
N GLY A 238 -6.88 -10.46 -0.06
CA GLY A 238 -8.05 -11.03 0.62
C GLY A 238 -9.08 -11.61 -0.34
N ALA A 239 -9.37 -10.88 -1.44
CA ALA A 239 -10.35 -11.32 -2.43
C ALA A 239 -10.04 -10.76 -3.83
N ASN A 240 -10.32 -11.55 -4.85
CA ASN A 240 -10.33 -11.10 -6.26
C ASN A 240 -11.75 -10.72 -6.63
N LEU A 241 -12.00 -9.43 -6.92
CA LEU A 241 -13.32 -8.91 -7.26
C LEU A 241 -13.28 -8.04 -8.53
N LYS A 242 -14.39 -8.03 -9.26
CA LYS A 242 -14.61 -6.97 -10.27
C LYS A 242 -14.73 -5.62 -9.56
N TYR A 243 -14.24 -4.55 -10.22
CA TYR A 243 -14.41 -3.20 -9.68
C TYR A 243 -15.87 -2.89 -9.35
N ARG A 244 -16.79 -3.30 -10.24
CA ARG A 244 -18.23 -3.14 -10.00
C ARG A 244 -18.68 -3.81 -8.71
N ASP A 245 -18.27 -5.07 -8.48
CA ASP A 245 -18.75 -5.84 -7.32
C ASP A 245 -18.25 -5.23 -6.01
N CYS A 246 -16.99 -4.76 -5.97
CA CYS A 246 -16.45 -4.03 -4.83
C CYS A 246 -17.23 -2.71 -4.59
N PHE A 247 -17.45 -1.92 -5.63
CA PHE A 247 -18.18 -0.64 -5.54
C PHE A 247 -19.63 -0.83 -5.11
N ASP A 248 -20.31 -1.87 -5.63
CA ASP A 248 -21.67 -2.21 -5.27
C ASP A 248 -21.78 -2.61 -3.79
N ARG A 249 -20.82 -3.37 -3.27
CA ARG A 249 -20.75 -3.75 -1.84
C ARG A 249 -20.55 -2.53 -0.95
N ILE A 250 -19.67 -1.60 -1.32
CA ILE A 250 -19.45 -0.35 -0.57
C ILE A 250 -20.72 0.53 -0.63
N ALA A 251 -21.38 0.64 -1.80
CA ALA A 251 -22.63 1.39 -1.93
C ALA A 251 -23.74 0.81 -1.04
N VAL A 252 -23.86 -0.53 -0.97
CA VAL A 252 -24.78 -1.21 -0.06
C VAL A 252 -24.45 -0.91 1.40
N ALA A 253 -23.18 -0.92 1.79
CA ALA A 253 -22.76 -0.61 3.15
C ALA A 253 -23.11 0.83 3.56
N PHE A 254 -23.11 1.78 2.61
CA PHE A 254 -23.57 3.16 2.80
C PHE A 254 -25.08 3.36 2.65
N ASN A 255 -25.82 2.33 2.24
CA ASN A 255 -27.24 2.43 1.88
C ASN A 255 -27.53 3.50 0.80
N ILE A 256 -26.70 3.54 -0.26
CA ILE A 256 -26.83 4.48 -1.39
C ILE A 256 -26.98 3.72 -2.72
N PRO A 257 -27.48 4.39 -3.78
CA PRO A 257 -27.62 3.78 -5.10
C PRO A 257 -26.27 3.32 -5.68
N LYS A 258 -26.30 2.16 -6.33
CA LYS A 258 -25.15 1.58 -7.03
C LYS A 258 -24.81 2.34 -8.32
N ALA A 259 -23.56 2.21 -8.79
CA ALA A 259 -23.16 2.70 -10.09
C ALA A 259 -23.88 1.93 -11.23
N THR A 260 -24.49 2.65 -12.17
CA THR A 260 -25.31 2.05 -13.24
C THR A 260 -24.69 2.16 -14.63
N ILE A 261 -23.74 3.08 -14.84
CA ILE A 261 -23.20 3.39 -16.16
C ILE A 261 -21.89 2.62 -16.37
N LYS A 262 -21.92 1.66 -17.31
CA LYS A 262 -20.73 0.90 -17.70
C LYS A 262 -19.79 1.77 -18.54
N VAL A 263 -18.52 1.84 -18.14
CA VAL A 263 -17.48 2.50 -18.93
C VAL A 263 -17.14 1.60 -20.13
N THR A 264 -17.38 2.12 -21.33
CA THR A 264 -16.97 1.47 -22.59
C THR A 264 -15.55 1.89 -22.97
N PRO A 265 -14.86 1.17 -23.89
CA PRO A 265 -13.54 1.59 -24.39
C PRO A 265 -13.53 3.02 -24.95
N LEU A 266 -14.58 3.43 -25.66
CA LEU A 266 -14.71 4.80 -26.19
C LEU A 266 -14.86 5.82 -25.06
N LEU A 267 -15.73 5.57 -24.10
CA LEU A 267 -15.94 6.45 -22.95
C LEU A 267 -14.66 6.58 -22.12
N LYS A 268 -13.92 5.49 -21.92
CA LYS A 268 -12.59 5.50 -21.27
C LYS A 268 -11.64 6.44 -22.00
N GLU A 269 -11.55 6.35 -23.33
CA GLU A 269 -10.64 7.18 -24.14
C GLU A 269 -11.00 8.67 -24.06
N ILE A 270 -12.27 9.00 -24.02
CA ILE A 270 -12.75 10.38 -23.85
C ILE A 270 -12.45 10.86 -22.44
N ALA A 271 -12.78 10.08 -21.41
CA ALA A 271 -12.70 10.48 -20.01
C ALA A 271 -11.28 10.87 -19.59
N TRP A 272 -10.26 10.04 -19.86
CA TRP A 272 -8.89 10.37 -19.47
C TRP A 272 -8.31 11.56 -20.25
N ARG A 273 -8.70 11.76 -21.52
CA ARG A 273 -8.27 12.94 -22.30
C ARG A 273 -8.90 14.21 -21.77
N MET A 274 -10.20 14.19 -21.47
CA MET A 274 -10.87 15.34 -20.86
C MET A 274 -10.27 15.70 -19.51
N GLU A 275 -9.96 14.68 -18.68
CA GLU A 275 -9.31 14.89 -17.39
C GLU A 275 -7.89 15.47 -17.55
N SER A 276 -7.14 15.00 -18.56
CA SER A 276 -5.81 15.55 -18.88
C SER A 276 -5.88 17.03 -19.26
N VAL A 277 -6.85 17.41 -20.09
CA VAL A 277 -7.08 18.82 -20.48
C VAL A 277 -7.53 19.64 -19.26
N ARG A 278 -8.49 19.12 -18.46
CA ARG A 278 -8.95 19.78 -17.24
C ARG A 278 -7.80 20.03 -16.26
N SER A 279 -6.98 19.02 -16.00
CA SER A 279 -5.85 19.12 -15.08
C SER A 279 -4.79 20.14 -15.57
N TYR A 280 -4.56 20.19 -16.88
CA TYR A 280 -3.65 21.17 -17.49
C TYR A 280 -4.16 22.61 -17.34
N ILE A 281 -5.45 22.85 -17.66
CA ILE A 281 -6.05 24.20 -17.57
C ILE A 281 -6.11 24.68 -16.12
N LEU A 282 -6.48 23.80 -15.17
CA LEU A 282 -6.65 24.17 -13.77
C LEU A 282 -5.35 24.08 -12.94
N GLY A 283 -4.23 23.64 -13.52
CA GLY A 283 -2.98 23.44 -12.80
C GLY A 283 -3.09 22.39 -11.65
N THR A 284 -4.04 21.44 -11.76
CA THR A 284 -4.30 20.42 -10.75
C THR A 284 -3.76 19.07 -11.18
N LYS A 285 -3.61 18.13 -10.22
CA LYS A 285 -3.22 16.75 -10.55
C LYS A 285 -4.37 16.04 -11.27
N ALA A 286 -4.04 15.27 -12.32
CA ALA A 286 -5.03 14.45 -13.01
C ALA A 286 -5.52 13.32 -12.09
N LEU A 287 -6.85 13.21 -11.95
CA LEU A 287 -7.50 12.16 -11.15
C LEU A 287 -7.63 10.84 -11.90
N LEU A 288 -7.58 10.90 -13.25
CA LEU A 288 -7.65 9.75 -14.14
C LEU A 288 -6.56 9.88 -15.19
N THR A 289 -5.62 8.94 -15.20
CA THR A 289 -4.57 8.87 -16.21
C THR A 289 -4.88 7.75 -17.23
N ARG A 290 -4.18 7.75 -18.35
CA ARG A 290 -4.33 6.68 -19.35
C ARG A 290 -4.04 5.31 -18.75
N GLU A 291 -3.03 5.20 -17.89
CA GLU A 291 -2.59 3.96 -17.26
C GLU A 291 -3.65 3.43 -16.29
N THR A 292 -4.18 4.30 -15.41
CA THR A 292 -5.24 3.91 -14.47
C THR A 292 -6.54 3.55 -15.19
N ALA A 293 -6.86 4.26 -16.27
CA ALA A 293 -8.01 3.96 -17.12
C ALA A 293 -7.86 2.59 -17.82
N ASN A 294 -6.66 2.23 -18.29
CA ASN A 294 -6.40 0.93 -18.91
C ASN A 294 -6.44 -0.20 -17.87
N SER A 295 -5.81 -0.01 -16.70
CA SER A 295 -5.82 -0.99 -15.62
C SER A 295 -7.25 -1.30 -15.15
N ALA A 296 -8.13 -0.29 -15.10
CA ALA A 296 -9.53 -0.46 -14.72
C ALA A 296 -10.36 -1.28 -15.74
N MET A 297 -9.86 -1.49 -16.94
CA MET A 297 -10.50 -2.32 -17.98
C MET A 297 -9.93 -3.75 -18.05
N THR A 298 -8.85 -4.03 -17.33
CA THR A 298 -8.14 -5.32 -17.37
C THR A 298 -8.63 -6.21 -16.24
N ASN A 299 -8.74 -7.52 -16.51
CA ASN A 299 -9.01 -8.53 -15.49
C ASN A 299 -7.67 -9.04 -14.93
N SER A 300 -7.54 -8.98 -13.61
CA SER A 300 -6.40 -9.55 -12.89
C SER A 300 -6.91 -10.31 -11.67
N SER A 301 -6.34 -11.48 -11.43
CA SER A 301 -6.55 -12.29 -10.23
C SER A 301 -5.20 -12.66 -9.63
N PHE A 302 -5.12 -12.70 -8.32
CA PHE A 302 -3.88 -12.91 -7.58
C PHE A 302 -4.00 -14.14 -6.68
N SER A 303 -2.96 -14.99 -6.70
CA SER A 303 -2.86 -16.17 -5.83
C SER A 303 -2.37 -15.76 -4.45
N THR A 304 -2.89 -16.42 -3.41
CA THR A 304 -2.40 -16.29 -2.02
C THR A 304 -1.98 -17.64 -1.44
N ALA A 305 -1.76 -18.62 -2.32
CA ALA A 305 -1.41 -19.97 -1.89
C ALA A 305 -0.13 -19.97 -1.06
N LYS A 306 0.91 -19.28 -1.52
CA LYS A 306 2.22 -19.22 -0.89
C LYS A 306 2.17 -18.70 0.55
N ILE A 307 1.56 -17.55 0.79
CA ILE A 307 1.51 -16.98 2.15
C ILE A 307 0.67 -17.83 3.11
N LYS A 308 -0.42 -18.43 2.61
CA LYS A 308 -1.25 -19.35 3.40
C LYS A 308 -0.49 -20.59 3.82
N GLU A 309 0.31 -21.16 2.93
CA GLU A 309 1.12 -22.36 3.20
C GLU A 309 2.26 -22.04 4.17
N VAL A 310 2.99 -20.93 3.94
CA VAL A 310 4.23 -20.63 4.67
C VAL A 310 4.00 -20.15 6.09
N ILE A 311 2.98 -19.32 6.34
CA ILE A 311 2.69 -18.78 7.69
C ILE A 311 1.27 -19.10 8.19
N ASN A 312 0.54 -20.01 7.52
CA ASN A 312 -0.84 -20.37 7.86
C ASN A 312 -1.75 -19.14 8.01
N PHE A 313 -1.63 -18.18 7.09
CA PHE A 313 -2.31 -16.88 7.18
C PHE A 313 -3.75 -16.97 6.70
N ASN A 314 -4.68 -16.45 7.51
CA ASN A 314 -6.09 -16.35 7.16
C ASN A 314 -6.45 -14.89 6.93
N PHE A 315 -7.00 -14.58 5.74
CA PHE A 315 -7.43 -13.24 5.38
C PHE A 315 -8.81 -12.91 5.95
N THR A 316 -8.98 -11.66 6.33
CA THR A 316 -10.26 -11.11 6.77
C THR A 316 -11.28 -11.14 5.62
N ASP A 317 -12.53 -11.48 5.93
CA ASP A 317 -13.61 -11.42 4.95
C ASP A 317 -13.80 -10.00 4.43
N ILE A 318 -13.83 -9.85 3.11
CA ILE A 318 -13.86 -8.54 2.47
C ILE A 318 -15.17 -7.78 2.72
N ASP A 319 -16.29 -8.47 2.93
CA ASP A 319 -17.57 -7.82 3.25
C ASP A 319 -17.55 -7.28 4.69
N ALA A 320 -16.92 -8.01 5.61
CA ALA A 320 -16.68 -7.53 6.97
C ALA A 320 -15.76 -6.28 6.97
N THR A 321 -14.69 -6.31 6.18
CA THR A 321 -13.77 -5.17 5.96
C THR A 321 -14.53 -3.93 5.44
N ILE A 322 -15.31 -4.11 4.38
CA ILE A 322 -16.08 -3.02 3.77
C ILE A 322 -17.07 -2.42 4.77
N LYS A 323 -17.83 -3.26 5.47
CA LYS A 323 -18.81 -2.82 6.46
C LYS A 323 -18.15 -2.04 7.61
N LYS A 324 -17.05 -2.55 8.13
CA LYS A 324 -16.27 -1.89 9.19
C LYS A 324 -15.84 -0.48 8.78
N TYR A 325 -15.17 -0.36 7.64
CA TYR A 325 -14.62 0.93 7.20
C TYR A 325 -15.67 1.91 6.68
N ALA A 326 -16.78 1.41 6.13
CA ALA A 326 -17.93 2.27 5.81
C ALA A 326 -18.53 2.89 7.08
N THR A 327 -18.60 2.14 8.18
CA THR A 327 -19.08 2.65 9.48
C THR A 327 -18.15 3.74 10.01
N TRP A 328 -16.82 3.53 9.96
CA TRP A 328 -15.86 4.53 10.43
C TRP A 328 -15.84 5.77 9.55
N PHE A 329 -15.92 5.60 8.23
CA PHE A 329 -16.05 6.72 7.31
C PHE A 329 -17.27 7.63 7.66
N ILE A 330 -18.45 7.05 7.92
CA ILE A 330 -19.64 7.82 8.31
C ILE A 330 -19.46 8.50 9.68
N ALA A 331 -18.72 7.88 10.61
CA ALA A 331 -18.44 8.48 11.90
C ALA A 331 -17.53 9.72 11.76
N ASP A 332 -16.58 9.70 10.84
CA ASP A 332 -15.67 10.83 10.56
C ASP A 332 -16.33 12.00 9.80
N LEU A 333 -17.50 11.80 9.19
CA LEU A 333 -18.26 12.86 8.54
C LEU A 333 -19.11 13.71 9.54
N LYS A 334 -19.28 13.21 10.76
CA LYS A 334 -20.04 13.89 11.83
C LYS A 334 -19.15 14.80 12.65
#